data_c88f49b04cd44b9a8f9598056aaa78c1
#
_entry.id   c88f49b04cd44b9a8f9598056aaa78c1
#
_cell.length_a   1.000
_cell.length_b   1.000
_cell.length_c   1.000
_cell.angle_alpha   90.00
_cell.angle_beta   90.00
_cell.angle_gamma   90.00
#
_symmetry.space_group_name_H-M   'P 1'
#
loop_
_entity.id
_entity.type
_entity.pdbx_description
1 polymer ?
#
loop_
_entity_poly.entity_id
_entity_poly.type
_entity_poly.pdbx_seq_one_letter_code
_entity_poly.pdbx_strand_id
1 'polypeptide(L)'
;DTDRSRGLGDVYKRQMLMCWCIGKAASQIKVFYMLPVGDKLIRYDSLAVNTIVANSAGEVSSCDVPFHDDLYKFNADYLRLTRQVAESCNNHDIADSMVIGTSALAKYEIDGAIGMYSGIFNNPFMIWGSYRRNWFKTCLTVSFQFHHTQMDGDHAARFLNLLQKEIEEL
;
A
#
# COMPACT_ATOMS: atom_id res chain seq x y z
N ASP A 1 -21.02 9.59 19.37
CA ASP A 1 -19.57 9.28 19.38
C ASP A 1 -19.25 7.84 19.02
N THR A 2 -20.12 6.87 19.33
CA THR A 2 -19.89 5.44 19.04
C THR A 2 -19.95 5.09 17.55
N ASP A 3 -20.76 5.74 16.74
CA ASP A 3 -20.84 5.48 15.30
C ASP A 3 -19.63 6.03 14.52
N ARG A 4 -19.08 7.15 14.98
CA ARG A 4 -17.86 7.73 14.39
C ARG A 4 -16.63 6.88 14.65
N SER A 5 -16.51 6.31 15.84
CA SER A 5 -15.39 5.43 16.21
C SER A 5 -15.46 4.07 15.51
N ARG A 6 -16.66 3.50 15.30
CA ARG A 6 -16.85 2.29 14.50
C ARG A 6 -16.48 2.50 13.03
N GLY A 7 -16.92 3.62 12.42
CA GLY A 7 -16.58 3.96 11.05
C GLY A 7 -15.08 4.17 10.81
N LEU A 8 -14.36 4.80 11.77
CA LEU A 8 -12.91 4.93 11.70
C LEU A 8 -12.19 3.57 11.81
N GLY A 9 -12.60 2.72 12.77
CA GLY A 9 -12.03 1.39 12.93
C GLY A 9 -12.18 0.52 11.68
N ASP A 10 -13.32 0.60 11.00
CA ASP A 10 -13.58 -0.12 9.75
C ASP A 10 -12.71 0.39 8.58
N VAL A 11 -12.44 1.68 8.50
CA VAL A 11 -11.55 2.26 7.47
C VAL A 11 -10.11 1.80 7.68
N TYR A 12 -9.59 1.87 8.91
CA TYR A 12 -8.25 1.40 9.25
C TYR A 12 -8.07 -0.10 8.98
N LYS A 13 -9.07 -0.91 9.36
CA LYS A 13 -9.03 -2.35 9.10
C LYS A 13 -8.97 -2.65 7.60
N ARG A 14 -9.78 -1.98 6.78
CA ARG A 14 -9.77 -2.16 5.32
C ARG A 14 -8.46 -1.71 4.70
N GLN A 15 -7.90 -0.59 5.17
CA GLN A 15 -6.60 -0.10 4.69
C GLN A 15 -5.48 -1.09 5.03
N MET A 16 -5.44 -1.61 6.23
CA MET A 16 -4.48 -2.65 6.66
C MET A 16 -4.61 -3.91 5.79
N LEU A 17 -5.83 -4.42 5.57
CA LEU A 17 -6.06 -5.59 4.74
C LEU A 17 -5.63 -5.36 3.29
N MET A 18 -5.90 -4.17 2.71
CA MET A 18 -5.43 -3.83 1.38
C MET A 18 -3.90 -3.80 1.31
N CYS A 19 -3.23 -3.20 2.28
CA CYS A 19 -1.76 -3.20 2.36
C CYS A 19 -1.19 -4.62 2.44
N TRP A 20 -1.82 -5.51 3.22
CA TRP A 20 -1.42 -6.90 3.30
C TRP A 20 -1.61 -7.64 1.97
N CYS A 21 -2.76 -7.50 1.31
CA CYS A 21 -2.99 -8.09 -0.01
C CYS A 21 -2.00 -7.60 -1.07
N ILE A 22 -1.66 -6.30 -1.05
CA ILE A 22 -0.63 -5.72 -1.93
C ILE A 22 0.72 -6.40 -1.68
N GLY A 23 1.15 -6.50 -0.43
CA GLY A 23 2.40 -7.17 -0.08
C GLY A 23 2.39 -8.64 -0.48
N LYS A 24 1.29 -9.35 -0.25
CA LYS A 24 1.13 -10.76 -0.58
C LYS A 24 1.14 -11.02 -2.09
N ALA A 25 0.44 -10.21 -2.87
CA ALA A 25 0.48 -10.30 -4.33
C ALA A 25 1.88 -10.00 -4.88
N ALA A 26 2.53 -8.94 -4.39
CA ALA A 26 3.86 -8.53 -4.81
C ALA A 26 4.94 -9.56 -4.45
N SER A 27 4.85 -10.21 -3.29
CA SER A 27 5.83 -11.20 -2.83
C SER A 27 5.96 -12.42 -3.76
N GLN A 28 4.94 -12.67 -4.59
CA GLN A 28 4.91 -13.77 -5.55
C GLN A 28 5.58 -13.42 -6.89
N ILE A 29 6.10 -12.19 -7.05
CA ILE A 29 6.66 -11.70 -8.31
C ILE A 29 8.06 -11.14 -8.08
N LYS A 30 9.07 -11.78 -8.66
CA LYS A 30 10.48 -11.47 -8.39
C LYS A 30 10.89 -10.01 -8.65
N VAL A 31 10.29 -9.35 -9.64
CA VAL A 31 10.64 -7.96 -9.98
C VAL A 31 10.25 -6.96 -8.89
N PHE A 32 9.32 -7.30 -7.99
CA PHE A 32 9.01 -6.46 -6.83
C PHE A 32 10.13 -6.42 -5.76
N TYR A 33 11.12 -7.30 -5.87
CA TYR A 33 12.31 -7.25 -5.01
C TYR A 33 13.46 -6.45 -5.62
N MET A 34 13.19 -5.70 -6.70
CA MET A 34 14.18 -4.93 -7.42
C MET A 34 13.72 -3.48 -7.51
N LEU A 35 14.64 -2.53 -7.39
CA LEU A 35 14.34 -1.11 -7.52
C LEU A 35 15.44 -0.41 -8.31
N PRO A 36 15.10 0.38 -9.34
CA PRO A 36 16.04 1.28 -10.01
C PRO A 36 16.46 2.41 -9.05
N VAL A 37 17.75 2.51 -8.77
CA VAL A 37 18.33 3.57 -7.95
C VAL A 37 19.53 4.16 -8.69
N GLY A 38 19.39 5.38 -9.18
CA GLY A 38 20.38 5.98 -10.09
C GLY A 38 20.50 5.15 -11.37
N ASP A 39 21.72 4.71 -11.68
CA ASP A 39 22.07 3.88 -12.84
C ASP A 39 22.07 2.36 -12.55
N LYS A 40 21.63 1.96 -11.35
CA LYS A 40 21.67 0.58 -10.89
C LYS A 40 20.28 0.03 -10.62
N LEU A 41 20.15 -1.30 -10.78
CA LEU A 41 19.00 -2.05 -10.31
C LEU A 41 19.40 -2.76 -9.01
N ILE A 42 18.89 -2.26 -7.89
CA ILE A 42 19.18 -2.81 -6.56
C ILE A 42 18.20 -3.94 -6.27
N ARG A 43 18.71 -5.05 -5.73
CA ARG A 43 17.90 -6.17 -5.24
C ARG A 43 17.79 -6.10 -3.73
N TYR A 44 16.57 -6.30 -3.24
CA TYR A 44 16.23 -6.43 -1.83
C TYR A 44 15.80 -7.87 -1.52
N ASP A 45 15.99 -8.31 -0.30
CA ASP A 45 15.58 -9.64 0.16
C ASP A 45 14.23 -9.63 0.88
N SER A 46 13.68 -8.44 1.15
CA SER A 46 12.41 -8.24 1.83
C SER A 46 11.56 -7.15 1.18
N LEU A 47 10.26 -7.19 1.47
CA LEU A 47 9.28 -6.20 1.05
C LEU A 47 8.71 -5.46 2.26
N ALA A 48 8.35 -4.21 2.04
CA ALA A 48 7.50 -3.44 2.93
C ALA A 48 6.40 -2.75 2.13
N VAL A 49 5.30 -2.43 2.80
CA VAL A 49 4.22 -1.64 2.21
C VAL A 49 4.11 -0.34 2.98
N ASN A 50 4.25 0.76 2.26
CA ASN A 50 4.09 2.10 2.83
C ASN A 50 2.61 2.44 2.96
N THR A 51 2.25 3.09 4.04
CA THR A 51 0.91 3.67 4.26
C THR A 51 1.02 5.08 4.79
N ILE A 52 0.04 5.90 4.48
CA ILE A 52 -0.05 7.27 4.96
C ILE A 52 -0.91 7.31 6.22
N VAL A 53 -0.40 7.94 7.26
CA VAL A 53 -0.99 8.00 8.59
C VAL A 53 -1.28 9.46 8.95
N ALA A 54 -2.51 9.76 9.36
CA ALA A 54 -2.83 11.05 9.97
C ALA A 54 -2.17 11.13 11.35
N ASN A 55 -1.40 12.18 11.62
CA ASN A 55 -0.66 12.37 12.86
C ASN A 55 -1.35 13.32 13.83
N SER A 56 -0.85 13.38 15.06
CA SER A 56 -1.43 14.21 16.14
C SER A 56 -1.28 15.72 15.92
N ALA A 57 -0.43 16.15 14.98
CA ALA A 57 -0.29 17.55 14.56
C ALA A 57 -1.37 17.98 13.54
N GLY A 58 -2.23 17.06 13.07
CA GLY A 58 -3.24 17.33 12.04
C GLY A 58 -2.69 17.26 10.61
N GLU A 59 -1.48 16.73 10.44
CA GLU A 59 -0.80 16.49 9.17
C GLU A 59 -0.78 15.00 8.83
N VAL A 60 0.00 14.62 7.84
CA VAL A 60 0.23 13.22 7.47
C VAL A 60 1.70 12.86 7.57
N SER A 61 1.96 11.63 7.97
CA SER A 61 3.28 11.04 8.00
C SER A 61 3.29 9.71 7.26
N SER A 62 4.45 9.33 6.74
CA SER A 62 4.69 8.08 6.01
C SER A 62 5.08 6.97 6.98
N CYS A 63 4.57 5.76 6.75
CA CYS A 63 4.87 4.60 7.58
C CYS A 63 5.11 3.37 6.71
N ASP A 64 6.35 2.89 6.68
CA ASP A 64 6.70 1.61 6.07
C ASP A 64 6.41 0.48 7.05
N VAL A 65 5.63 -0.49 6.60
CA VAL A 65 5.28 -1.69 7.38
C VAL A 65 5.94 -2.90 6.74
N PRO A 66 6.79 -3.66 7.44
CA PRO A 66 7.40 -4.86 6.91
C PRO A 66 6.33 -5.86 6.48
N PHE A 67 6.47 -6.41 5.27
CA PHE A 67 5.53 -7.43 4.83
C PHE A 67 5.82 -8.77 5.52
N HIS A 68 4.77 -9.40 6.01
CA HIS A 68 4.73 -10.77 6.51
C HIS A 68 3.59 -11.52 5.85
N ASP A 69 3.82 -12.75 5.43
CA ASP A 69 2.77 -13.61 4.85
C ASP A 69 1.69 -13.96 5.89
N ASP A 70 2.06 -14.04 7.16
CA ASP A 70 1.14 -14.17 8.29
C ASP A 70 0.40 -12.84 8.53
N LEU A 71 -0.91 -12.84 8.29
CA LEU A 71 -1.78 -11.68 8.46
C LEU A 71 -1.78 -11.14 9.89
N TYR A 72 -1.73 -12.01 10.91
CA TYR A 72 -1.74 -11.58 12.31
C TYR A 72 -0.47 -10.83 12.67
N LYS A 73 0.67 -11.32 12.19
CA LYS A 73 1.96 -10.67 12.38
C LYS A 73 2.02 -9.33 11.65
N PHE A 74 1.59 -9.28 10.40
CA PHE A 74 1.49 -8.03 9.64
C PHE A 74 0.58 -7.03 10.34
N ASN A 75 -0.60 -7.44 10.80
CA ASN A 75 -1.54 -6.59 11.51
C ASN A 75 -0.95 -6.03 12.82
N ALA A 76 -0.22 -6.86 13.57
CA ALA A 76 0.43 -6.42 14.81
C ALA A 76 1.47 -5.31 14.55
N ASP A 77 2.32 -5.49 13.53
CA ASP A 77 3.28 -4.47 13.12
C ASP A 77 2.60 -3.23 12.55
N TYR A 78 1.59 -3.40 11.71
CA TYR A 78 0.81 -2.29 11.15
C TYR A 78 0.23 -1.40 12.26
N LEU A 79 -0.46 -1.99 13.24
CA LEU A 79 -1.07 -1.23 14.34
C LEU A 79 -0.03 -0.55 15.23
N ARG A 80 1.06 -1.24 15.56
CA ARG A 80 2.14 -0.71 16.39
C ARG A 80 2.85 0.47 15.71
N LEU A 81 3.26 0.30 14.45
CA LEU A 81 4.03 1.30 13.70
C LEU A 81 3.19 2.51 13.34
N THR A 82 1.97 2.31 12.86
CA THR A 82 1.08 3.43 12.52
C THR A 82 0.70 4.25 13.76
N ARG A 83 0.53 3.63 14.93
CA ARG A 83 0.33 4.36 16.19
C ARG A 83 1.56 5.18 16.56
N GLN A 84 2.74 4.58 16.51
CA GLN A 84 4.01 5.27 16.79
C GLN A 84 4.20 6.49 15.88
N VAL A 85 3.94 6.35 14.57
CA VAL A 85 4.02 7.43 13.58
C VAL A 85 2.98 8.51 13.87
N ALA A 86 1.74 8.14 14.20
CA ALA A 86 0.67 9.08 14.53
C ALA A 86 1.00 9.93 15.77
N GLU A 87 1.60 9.33 16.79
CA GLU A 87 1.96 10.00 18.05
C GLU A 87 3.24 10.85 17.92
N SER A 88 4.26 10.33 17.22
CA SER A 88 5.56 11.00 17.09
C SER A 88 5.61 12.10 16.02
N CYS A 89 4.67 12.09 15.08
CA CYS A 89 4.66 12.93 13.88
C CYS A 89 5.89 12.75 12.97
N ASN A 90 6.67 11.69 13.16
CA ASN A 90 7.83 11.36 12.35
C ASN A 90 7.51 10.24 11.37
N ASN A 91 8.13 10.25 10.20
CA ASN A 91 8.06 9.14 9.27
C ASN A 91 8.77 7.91 9.86
N HIS A 92 8.31 6.74 9.45
CA HIS A 92 8.97 5.46 9.69
C HIS A 92 9.38 4.86 8.36
N ASP A 93 10.68 4.92 8.07
CA ASP A 93 11.26 4.44 6.82
C ASP A 93 12.10 3.18 7.06
N ILE A 94 12.05 2.21 6.14
CA ILE A 94 12.80 0.95 6.18
C ILE A 94 13.82 0.95 5.05
N ALA A 95 15.12 0.97 5.39
CA ALA A 95 16.19 1.05 4.40
C ALA A 95 16.46 -0.28 3.66
N ASP A 96 16.26 -1.42 4.31
CA ASP A 96 16.69 -2.73 3.81
C ASP A 96 15.58 -3.53 3.12
N SER A 97 14.47 -2.88 2.79
CA SER A 97 13.34 -3.49 2.10
C SER A 97 12.97 -2.72 0.84
N MET A 98 12.50 -3.43 -0.20
CA MET A 98 11.83 -2.77 -1.30
C MET A 98 10.43 -2.35 -0.84
N VAL A 99 10.16 -1.05 -0.88
CA VAL A 99 8.92 -0.48 -0.39
C VAL A 99 7.93 -0.27 -1.53
N ILE A 100 6.70 -0.73 -1.36
CA ILE A 100 5.58 -0.41 -2.24
C ILE A 100 4.81 0.74 -1.62
N GLY A 101 4.80 1.90 -2.30
CA GLY A 101 4.08 3.08 -1.84
C GLY A 101 2.57 2.92 -2.00
N THR A 102 1.80 3.44 -1.04
CA THR A 102 0.34 3.46 -1.15
C THR A 102 -0.27 4.78 -0.72
N SER A 103 -1.44 5.10 -1.29
CA SER A 103 -2.28 6.21 -0.86
C SER A 103 -3.76 5.84 -0.97
N ALA A 104 -4.49 5.99 0.13
CA ALA A 104 -5.92 5.71 0.18
C ALA A 104 -6.73 7.00 0.19
N LEU A 105 -7.50 7.24 -0.87
CA LEU A 105 -8.49 8.31 -0.95
C LEU A 105 -9.86 7.79 -0.45
N ALA A 106 -9.88 7.23 0.76
CA ALA A 106 -10.98 6.42 1.29
C ALA A 106 -12.35 7.14 1.37
N LYS A 107 -12.36 8.47 1.28
CA LYS A 107 -13.59 9.31 1.33
C LYS A 107 -14.10 9.69 -0.06
N TYR A 108 -13.35 9.40 -1.12
CA TYR A 108 -13.65 9.87 -2.46
C TYR A 108 -13.71 8.71 -3.44
N GLU A 109 -14.73 8.72 -4.28
CA GLU A 109 -14.76 7.87 -5.47
C GLU A 109 -13.81 8.44 -6.52
N ILE A 110 -13.03 7.57 -7.14
CA ILE A 110 -12.12 7.93 -8.23
C ILE A 110 -12.35 7.00 -9.41
N ASP A 111 -12.13 7.49 -10.60
CA ASP A 111 -12.08 6.67 -11.82
C ASP A 111 -10.66 6.25 -12.16
N GLY A 112 -9.69 6.93 -11.61
CA GLY A 112 -8.26 6.68 -11.73
C GLY A 112 -7.47 7.78 -11.05
N ALA A 113 -6.19 7.54 -10.82
CA ALA A 113 -5.25 8.53 -10.30
C ALA A 113 -3.89 8.36 -10.98
N ILE A 114 -3.26 9.48 -11.30
CA ILE A 114 -1.91 9.52 -11.86
C ILE A 114 -1.05 10.34 -10.92
N GLY A 115 -0.04 9.72 -10.31
CA GLY A 115 0.97 10.42 -9.55
C GLY A 115 2.03 11.00 -10.49
N MET A 116 2.38 12.26 -10.29
CA MET A 116 3.50 12.84 -11.01
C MET A 116 4.82 12.32 -10.43
N TYR A 117 5.73 11.92 -11.32
CA TYR A 117 7.06 11.49 -10.91
C TYR A 117 7.83 12.66 -10.28
N SER A 118 8.23 12.49 -9.03
CA SER A 118 8.95 13.54 -8.28
C SER A 118 10.46 13.62 -8.62
N GLY A 119 10.99 12.68 -9.40
CA GLY A 119 12.41 12.55 -9.69
C GLY A 119 13.24 11.89 -8.59
N ILE A 120 12.62 11.47 -7.50
CA ILE A 120 13.31 10.95 -6.32
C ILE A 120 12.98 9.46 -6.09
N PHE A 121 11.70 9.08 -6.17
CA PHE A 121 11.25 7.72 -5.85
C PHE A 121 10.84 6.96 -7.11
N ASN A 122 11.45 5.80 -7.33
CA ASN A 122 11.12 4.86 -8.41
C ASN A 122 10.25 3.70 -7.93
N ASN A 123 9.82 3.73 -6.70
CA ASN A 123 9.03 2.69 -6.06
C ASN A 123 7.69 2.49 -6.78
N PRO A 124 7.24 1.24 -6.91
CA PRO A 124 5.87 0.97 -7.30
C PRO A 124 4.91 1.68 -6.36
N PHE A 125 3.85 2.26 -6.91
CA PHE A 125 2.91 3.06 -6.13
C PHE A 125 1.48 2.70 -6.48
N MET A 126 0.63 2.51 -5.46
CA MET A 126 -0.78 2.20 -5.64
C MET A 126 -1.67 3.24 -4.96
N ILE A 127 -2.67 3.71 -5.71
CA ILE A 127 -3.68 4.62 -5.20
C ILE A 127 -5.04 3.95 -5.35
N TRP A 128 -5.90 4.06 -4.33
CA TRP A 128 -7.29 3.62 -4.43
C TRP A 128 -8.25 4.60 -3.79
N GLY A 129 -9.50 4.56 -4.27
CA GLY A 129 -10.59 5.40 -3.78
C GLY A 129 -11.50 4.71 -2.77
N SER A 130 -12.70 5.23 -2.62
CA SER A 130 -13.76 4.59 -1.86
C SER A 130 -14.40 3.45 -2.65
N TYR A 131 -15.04 2.53 -1.93
CA TYR A 131 -15.79 1.43 -2.55
C TYR A 131 -17.05 1.95 -3.21
N ARG A 132 -17.31 1.46 -4.45
CA ARG A 132 -18.57 1.63 -5.16
C ARG A 132 -19.42 0.39 -4.98
N ARG A 133 -20.62 0.55 -4.46
CA ARG A 133 -21.55 -0.54 -4.26
C ARG A 133 -22.64 -0.50 -5.33
N ASN A 134 -22.66 -1.50 -6.20
CA ASN A 134 -23.75 -1.78 -7.13
C ASN A 134 -24.63 -2.91 -6.58
N TRP A 135 -25.80 -3.14 -7.19
CA TRP A 135 -26.78 -4.14 -6.73
C TRP A 135 -26.19 -5.54 -6.48
N PHE A 136 -25.14 -5.93 -7.21
CA PHE A 136 -24.56 -7.28 -7.15
C PHE A 136 -23.07 -7.32 -6.82
N LYS A 137 -22.37 -6.18 -6.82
CA LYS A 137 -20.92 -6.12 -6.66
C LYS A 137 -20.47 -4.90 -5.86
N THR A 138 -19.45 -5.10 -5.04
CA THR A 138 -18.67 -4.01 -4.47
C THR A 138 -17.39 -3.91 -5.27
N CYS A 139 -17.10 -2.74 -5.83
CA CYS A 139 -15.90 -2.49 -6.62
C CYS A 139 -15.05 -1.41 -5.97
N LEU A 140 -13.75 -1.53 -6.16
CA LEU A 140 -12.75 -0.56 -5.75
C LEU A 140 -11.88 -0.22 -6.95
N THR A 141 -11.84 1.05 -7.32
CA THR A 141 -10.90 1.50 -8.36
C THR A 141 -9.51 1.61 -7.77
N VAL A 142 -8.54 0.95 -8.38
CA VAL A 142 -7.13 1.05 -8.05
C VAL A 142 -6.34 1.60 -9.24
N SER A 143 -5.36 2.46 -8.99
CA SER A 143 -4.38 2.91 -9.97
C SER A 143 -3.01 2.43 -9.53
N PHE A 144 -2.32 1.72 -10.42
CA PHE A 144 -1.00 1.17 -10.16
C PHE A 144 0.02 1.82 -11.09
N GLN A 145 1.09 2.32 -10.51
CA GLN A 145 2.20 2.97 -11.20
C GLN A 145 3.51 2.28 -10.86
N PHE A 146 4.41 2.19 -11.83
CA PHE A 146 5.70 1.54 -11.66
C PHE A 146 6.74 2.13 -12.62
N HIS A 147 8.00 1.95 -12.29
CA HIS A 147 9.11 2.34 -13.16
C HIS A 147 9.35 1.25 -14.21
N HIS A 148 9.39 1.61 -15.49
CA HIS A 148 9.46 0.64 -16.60
C HIS A 148 10.78 -0.16 -16.63
N THR A 149 11.85 0.37 -16.03
CA THR A 149 13.10 -0.40 -15.85
C THR A 149 12.94 -1.53 -14.82
N GLN A 150 11.99 -1.41 -13.88
CA GLN A 150 11.73 -2.44 -12.88
C GLN A 150 10.84 -3.56 -13.44
N MET A 151 9.76 -3.20 -14.12
CA MET A 151 8.76 -4.13 -14.62
C MET A 151 8.09 -3.63 -15.90
N ASP A 152 7.43 -4.53 -16.59
CA ASP A 152 6.62 -4.25 -17.78
C ASP A 152 5.12 -4.48 -17.52
N GLY A 153 4.32 -4.33 -18.59
CA GLY A 153 2.88 -4.50 -18.53
C GLY A 153 2.44 -5.91 -18.13
N ASP A 154 3.17 -6.95 -18.50
CA ASP A 154 2.84 -8.34 -18.13
C ASP A 154 3.03 -8.57 -16.63
N HIS A 155 4.10 -8.04 -16.05
CA HIS A 155 4.32 -8.08 -14.61
C HIS A 155 3.24 -7.31 -13.85
N ALA A 156 2.85 -6.13 -14.35
CA ALA A 156 1.78 -5.32 -13.77
C ALA A 156 0.42 -6.04 -13.83
N ALA A 157 0.07 -6.62 -14.98
CA ALA A 157 -1.16 -7.39 -15.16
C ALA A 157 -1.20 -8.61 -14.23
N ARG A 158 -0.09 -9.34 -14.12
CA ARG A 158 0.04 -10.48 -13.19
C ARG A 158 -0.15 -10.04 -11.74
N PHE A 159 0.45 -8.93 -11.35
CA PHE A 159 0.30 -8.36 -10.00
C PHE A 159 -1.16 -8.02 -9.70
N LEU A 160 -1.84 -7.32 -10.60
CA LEU A 160 -3.24 -6.94 -10.41
C LEU A 160 -4.18 -8.16 -10.32
N ASN A 161 -3.92 -9.21 -11.11
CA ASN A 161 -4.66 -10.48 -11.03
C ASN A 161 -4.44 -11.19 -9.70
N LEU A 162 -3.20 -11.23 -9.20
CA LEU A 162 -2.88 -11.80 -7.88
C LEU A 162 -3.53 -10.97 -6.77
N LEU A 163 -3.48 -9.65 -6.85
CA LEU A 163 -4.11 -8.76 -5.89
C LEU A 163 -5.62 -8.99 -5.81
N GLN A 164 -6.28 -9.11 -6.98
CA GLN A 164 -7.72 -9.43 -7.03
C GLN A 164 -8.01 -10.76 -6.33
N LYS A 165 -7.20 -11.78 -6.59
CA LYS A 165 -7.34 -13.09 -5.94
C LYS A 165 -7.19 -13.00 -4.42
N GLU A 166 -6.14 -12.33 -3.92
CA GLU A 166 -5.91 -12.19 -2.48
C GLU A 166 -7.05 -11.42 -1.78
N ILE A 167 -7.66 -10.44 -2.47
CA ILE A 167 -8.82 -9.71 -1.95
C ILE A 167 -10.07 -10.60 -1.88
N GLU A 168 -10.26 -11.50 -2.85
CA GLU A 168 -11.41 -12.42 -2.89
C GLU A 168 -11.30 -13.55 -1.88
N GLU A 169 -10.10 -13.88 -1.43
CA GLU A 169 -9.81 -14.95 -0.44
C GLU A 169 -9.83 -14.46 1.02
N LEU A 170 -10.04 -13.15 1.28
CA LEU A 170 -10.17 -12.56 2.62
C LEU A 170 -11.53 -12.89 3.26
#